data_24a335edf753685fe7225a8881e1cff4
#
_entry.id   24a335edf753685fe7225a8881e1cff4
#
_cell.length_a   1.000
_cell.length_b   1.000
_cell.length_c   1.000
_cell.angle_alpha   90.00
_cell.angle_beta   90.00
_cell.angle_gamma   90.00
#
_symmetry.space_group_name_H-M   'P 1'
#
loop_
_entity.id
_entity.type
_entity.pdbx_description
1 polymer ?
#
loop_
_entity_poly.entity_id
_entity_poly.type
_entity_poly.pdbx_seq_one_letter_code
_entity_poly.pdbx_strand_id
1 'polypeptide(L)'
;MFEKSTWIKLPRNVVLGHDVLDDVPAVVEDVHLRGAPLVVTSPTPDEVAAQRIVASFAERGVEATKVVIEEATFAAVQRVMDRAEAADPGLIVGVGGGKVIDVAKVAGDELGLGFVSVPTAASHDGIVSGRASVPEGDTRHSVAADPPLAVVGDTGVIADAPWELTTAGCADIISNATAVKDWQLAHRLKGVTYSEYAGALSEMTAEMLVDRASDIHPGLEESAWLVVKALVSSGVAMSIA
;
A
#
# COMPACT_ATOMS: atom_id res chain seq x y z
N MET A 1 -26.21 -20.17 -20.53
CA MET A 1 -26.36 -19.06 -19.57
C MET A 1 -24.97 -18.53 -19.30
N PHE A 2 -24.72 -17.22 -19.36
CA PHE A 2 -23.41 -16.64 -19.07
C PHE A 2 -23.26 -16.51 -17.56
N GLU A 3 -22.33 -17.27 -16.94
CA GLU A 3 -22.21 -17.41 -15.48
C GLU A 3 -20.91 -16.77 -14.93
N LYS A 4 -20.22 -15.93 -15.72
CA LYS A 4 -18.99 -15.29 -15.23
C LYS A 4 -19.33 -14.04 -14.42
N SER A 5 -18.86 -14.00 -13.17
CA SER A 5 -18.85 -12.79 -12.34
C SER A 5 -17.38 -12.45 -11.99
N THR A 6 -17.07 -11.16 -11.99
CA THR A 6 -15.76 -10.65 -11.58
C THR A 6 -15.98 -9.68 -10.42
N TRP A 7 -15.25 -9.89 -9.32
CA TRP A 7 -15.27 -9.01 -8.16
C TRP A 7 -13.96 -8.23 -8.13
N ILE A 8 -14.06 -6.92 -8.15
CA ILE A 8 -12.91 -6.02 -8.10
C ILE A 8 -13.03 -5.17 -6.84
N LYS A 9 -12.03 -5.25 -5.97
CA LYS A 9 -11.91 -4.42 -4.78
C LYS A 9 -10.82 -3.39 -5.03
N LEU A 10 -11.13 -2.12 -4.83
CA LEU A 10 -10.23 -1.00 -5.04
C LEU A 10 -10.28 -0.06 -3.83
N PRO A 11 -9.24 0.73 -3.57
CA PRO A 11 -9.33 1.82 -2.61
C PRO A 11 -10.49 2.77 -2.95
N ARG A 12 -11.22 3.21 -1.95
CA ARG A 12 -12.26 4.25 -2.11
C ARG A 12 -11.61 5.62 -2.26
N ASN A 13 -10.62 5.90 -1.42
CA ASN A 13 -9.96 7.18 -1.38
C ASN A 13 -8.46 7.03 -1.56
N VAL A 14 -7.88 7.92 -2.35
CA VAL A 14 -6.43 8.10 -2.47
C VAL A 14 -6.16 9.59 -2.28
N VAL A 15 -5.48 9.92 -1.19
CA VAL A 15 -5.08 11.29 -0.83
C VAL A 15 -3.58 11.39 -0.96
N LEU A 16 -3.09 12.21 -1.89
CA LEU A 16 -1.67 12.47 -2.11
C LEU A 16 -1.43 13.96 -2.09
N GLY A 17 -0.55 14.42 -1.23
CA GLY A 17 -0.26 15.85 -1.12
C GLY A 17 0.80 16.16 -0.09
N HIS A 18 1.12 17.44 0.03
CA HIS A 18 2.01 17.96 1.04
C HIS A 18 1.24 18.10 2.37
N ASP A 19 1.84 17.64 3.47
CA ASP A 19 1.36 17.85 4.83
C ASP A 19 -0.05 17.27 5.11
N VAL A 20 -0.34 16.08 4.52
CA VAL A 20 -1.66 15.44 4.60
C VAL A 20 -1.79 14.39 5.73
N LEU A 21 -0.78 14.20 6.57
CA LEU A 21 -0.83 13.18 7.64
C LEU A 21 -1.95 13.44 8.66
N ASP A 22 -2.25 14.70 8.95
CA ASP A 22 -3.32 15.08 9.90
C ASP A 22 -4.72 14.83 9.33
N ASP A 23 -4.83 14.58 8.02
CA ASP A 23 -6.10 14.24 7.39
C ASP A 23 -6.46 12.75 7.54
N VAL A 24 -5.56 11.89 8.02
CA VAL A 24 -5.81 10.44 8.18
C VAL A 24 -7.08 10.15 8.95
N PRO A 25 -7.39 10.79 10.10
CA PRO A 25 -8.67 10.55 10.80
C PRO A 25 -9.89 10.95 9.97
N ALA A 26 -9.83 12.05 9.20
CA ALA A 26 -10.92 12.46 8.33
C ALA A 26 -11.16 11.49 7.19
N VAL A 27 -10.07 10.95 6.61
CA VAL A 27 -10.14 9.92 5.56
C VAL A 27 -10.73 8.62 6.11
N VAL A 28 -10.36 8.22 7.34
CA VAL A 28 -10.96 7.07 8.03
C VAL A 28 -12.47 7.22 8.19
N GLU A 29 -12.93 8.42 8.60
CA GLU A 29 -14.36 8.72 8.72
C GLU A 29 -15.08 8.68 7.36
N ASP A 30 -14.48 9.23 6.31
CA ASP A 30 -15.06 9.29 4.95
C ASP A 30 -15.22 7.89 4.33
N VAL A 31 -14.31 6.95 4.58
CA VAL A 31 -14.45 5.55 4.16
C VAL A 31 -15.34 4.72 5.11
N HIS A 32 -15.98 5.38 6.07
CA HIS A 32 -16.91 4.78 7.04
C HIS A 32 -16.30 3.73 7.96
N LEU A 33 -15.01 3.78 8.21
CA LEU A 33 -14.37 3.01 9.27
C LEU A 33 -14.64 3.68 10.62
N ARG A 34 -14.85 2.88 11.65
CA ARG A 34 -15.19 3.34 12.99
C ARG A 34 -14.43 2.54 14.05
N GLY A 35 -14.29 3.14 15.23
CA GLY A 35 -13.60 2.55 16.36
C GLY A 35 -12.16 3.04 16.50
N ALA A 36 -11.49 2.57 17.54
CA ALA A 36 -10.10 2.91 17.80
C ALA A 36 -9.16 2.30 16.74
N PRO A 37 -8.21 3.04 16.16
CA PRO A 37 -7.27 2.49 15.22
C PRO A 37 -6.15 1.72 15.92
N LEU A 38 -5.73 0.61 15.32
CA LEU A 38 -4.46 -0.04 15.60
C LEU A 38 -3.44 0.44 14.55
N VAL A 39 -2.50 1.28 14.98
CA VAL A 39 -1.44 1.82 14.12
C VAL A 39 -0.27 0.86 14.11
N VAL A 40 0.02 0.26 12.96
CA VAL A 40 1.20 -0.60 12.74
C VAL A 40 2.28 0.22 12.06
N THR A 41 3.49 0.22 12.63
CA THR A 41 4.62 1.02 12.13
C THR A 41 5.95 0.33 12.37
N SER A 42 7.07 0.96 11.98
CA SER A 42 8.43 0.54 12.29
C SER A 42 9.24 1.75 12.81
N PRO A 43 10.47 1.58 13.36
CA PRO A 43 11.12 2.67 14.10
C PRO A 43 11.20 4.00 13.37
N THR A 44 11.75 4.06 12.15
CA THR A 44 11.85 5.31 11.38
C THR A 44 10.50 5.89 10.96
N PRO A 45 9.57 5.12 10.36
CA PRO A 45 8.21 5.60 10.10
C PRO A 45 7.44 6.06 11.34
N ASP A 46 7.72 5.52 12.51
CA ASP A 46 7.13 5.99 13.76
C ASP A 46 7.49 7.45 14.03
N GLU A 47 8.77 7.79 13.90
CA GLU A 47 9.28 9.14 14.16
C GLU A 47 8.80 10.15 13.13
N VAL A 48 8.76 9.77 11.84
CA VAL A 48 8.48 10.73 10.75
C VAL A 48 6.99 10.89 10.45
N ALA A 49 6.13 9.93 10.85
CA ALA A 49 4.72 9.94 10.50
C ALA A 49 3.77 9.40 11.57
N ALA A 50 4.02 8.20 12.16
CA ALA A 50 2.99 7.54 12.96
C ALA A 50 2.70 8.28 14.26
N GLN A 51 3.67 8.90 14.91
CA GLN A 51 3.43 9.71 16.12
C GLN A 51 2.49 10.87 15.84
N ARG A 52 2.64 11.54 14.70
CA ARG A 52 1.76 12.63 14.27
C ARG A 52 0.33 12.13 14.00
N ILE A 53 0.19 10.99 13.32
CA ILE A 53 -1.12 10.38 13.05
C ILE A 53 -1.81 9.99 14.36
N VAL A 54 -1.09 9.39 15.32
CA VAL A 54 -1.65 9.06 16.64
C VAL A 54 -2.12 10.33 17.37
N ALA A 55 -1.35 11.42 17.32
CA ALA A 55 -1.73 12.69 17.90
C ALA A 55 -3.00 13.28 17.23
N SER A 56 -3.11 13.22 15.90
CA SER A 56 -4.27 13.71 15.16
C SER A 56 -5.56 12.94 15.47
N PHE A 57 -5.47 11.64 15.77
CA PHE A 57 -6.60 10.87 16.31
C PHE A 57 -6.96 11.33 17.73
N ALA A 58 -5.97 11.53 18.59
CA ALA A 58 -6.20 11.98 19.98
C ALA A 58 -6.88 13.36 20.05
N GLU A 59 -6.53 14.28 19.15
CA GLU A 59 -7.17 15.60 19.02
C GLU A 59 -8.68 15.49 18.69
N ARG A 60 -9.09 14.38 18.06
CA ARG A 60 -10.50 14.07 17.78
C ARG A 60 -11.16 13.20 18.85
N GLY A 61 -10.47 12.98 19.97
CA GLY A 61 -10.98 12.17 21.08
C GLY A 61 -10.97 10.66 20.82
N VAL A 62 -10.17 10.19 19.85
CA VAL A 62 -10.01 8.77 19.51
C VAL A 62 -8.63 8.30 19.99
N GLU A 63 -8.62 7.33 20.91
CA GLU A 63 -7.36 6.75 21.41
C GLU A 63 -6.86 5.68 20.43
N ALA A 64 -5.68 5.90 19.86
CA ALA A 64 -5.03 4.95 18.96
C ALA A 64 -4.07 4.03 19.73
N THR A 65 -4.15 2.73 19.46
CA THR A 65 -3.13 1.77 19.93
C THR A 65 -2.03 1.63 18.88
N LYS A 66 -0.77 1.52 19.31
CA LYS A 66 0.37 1.41 18.40
C LYS A 66 1.13 0.09 18.57
N VAL A 67 1.59 -0.49 17.45
CA VAL A 67 2.50 -1.63 17.37
C VAL A 67 3.67 -1.28 16.46
N VAL A 68 4.89 -1.43 16.99
CA VAL A 68 6.13 -1.24 16.23
C VAL A 68 6.67 -2.61 15.82
N ILE A 69 6.91 -2.81 14.53
CA ILE A 69 7.51 -4.03 13.97
C ILE A 69 8.87 -3.68 13.35
N GLU A 70 9.78 -4.64 13.29
CA GLU A 70 11.10 -4.46 12.69
C GLU A 70 11.19 -5.11 11.31
N GLU A 71 10.55 -6.27 11.14
CA GLU A 71 10.60 -7.07 9.92
C GLU A 71 9.20 -7.49 9.47
N ALA A 72 9.05 -7.70 8.16
CA ALA A 72 7.83 -8.27 7.59
C ALA A 72 7.89 -9.80 7.67
N THR A 73 7.42 -10.38 8.76
CA THR A 73 7.38 -11.84 8.96
C THR A 73 5.98 -12.27 9.40
N PHE A 74 5.65 -13.55 9.25
CA PHE A 74 4.41 -14.10 9.82
C PHE A 74 4.36 -13.95 11.35
N ALA A 75 5.51 -13.98 12.02
CA ALA A 75 5.58 -13.69 13.46
C ALA A 75 5.22 -12.23 13.77
N ALA A 76 5.57 -11.28 12.90
CA ALA A 76 5.14 -9.89 13.03
C ALA A 76 3.63 -9.75 12.79
N VAL A 77 3.06 -10.45 11.79
CA VAL A 77 1.61 -10.51 11.58
C VAL A 77 0.91 -11.03 12.83
N GLN A 78 1.37 -12.16 13.39
CA GLN A 78 0.79 -12.72 14.62
C GLN A 78 0.86 -11.74 15.79
N ARG A 79 1.97 -11.03 15.97
CA ARG A 79 2.13 -10.01 17.02
C ARG A 79 1.15 -8.85 16.86
N VAL A 80 0.84 -8.43 15.62
CA VAL A 80 -0.19 -7.43 15.35
C VAL A 80 -1.58 -7.98 15.72
N MET A 81 -1.87 -9.23 15.37
CA MET A 81 -3.15 -9.87 15.70
C MET A 81 -3.34 -10.03 17.22
N ASP A 82 -2.32 -10.48 17.94
CA ASP A 82 -2.36 -10.61 19.41
C ASP A 82 -2.61 -9.24 20.08
N ARG A 83 -2.02 -8.17 19.52
CA ARG A 83 -2.24 -6.82 20.00
C ARG A 83 -3.65 -6.31 19.70
N ALA A 84 -4.20 -6.70 18.54
CA ALA A 84 -5.57 -6.39 18.16
C ALA A 84 -6.58 -7.08 19.09
N GLU A 85 -6.38 -8.35 19.42
CA GLU A 85 -7.24 -9.06 20.40
C GLU A 85 -7.27 -8.35 21.76
N ALA A 86 -6.14 -7.79 22.21
CA ALA A 86 -6.07 -7.09 23.48
C ALA A 86 -6.65 -5.66 23.45
N ALA A 87 -6.66 -5.00 22.29
CA ALA A 87 -7.05 -3.60 22.14
C ALA A 87 -8.45 -3.42 21.55
N ASP A 88 -9.02 -4.46 20.93
CA ASP A 88 -10.32 -4.46 20.24
C ASP A 88 -10.47 -3.27 19.26
N PRO A 89 -9.57 -3.11 18.28
CA PRO A 89 -9.61 -1.98 17.37
C PRO A 89 -10.73 -2.16 16.32
N GLY A 90 -11.24 -1.04 15.83
CA GLY A 90 -12.20 -1.06 14.72
C GLY A 90 -11.58 -1.04 13.33
N LEU A 91 -10.27 -0.76 13.22
CA LEU A 91 -9.54 -0.69 11.96
C LEU A 91 -8.03 -0.81 12.18
N ILE A 92 -7.30 -1.09 11.10
CA ILE A 92 -5.84 -1.04 11.07
C ILE A 92 -5.36 0.10 10.19
N VAL A 93 -4.35 0.84 10.67
CA VAL A 93 -3.63 1.86 9.91
C VAL A 93 -2.17 1.45 9.81
N GLY A 94 -1.71 1.09 8.63
CA GLY A 94 -0.30 0.75 8.37
C GLY A 94 0.47 2.01 7.96
N VAL A 95 1.44 2.41 8.77
CA VAL A 95 2.24 3.62 8.55
C VAL A 95 3.70 3.23 8.34
N GLY A 96 4.17 3.28 7.09
CA GLY A 96 5.54 2.89 6.80
C GLY A 96 5.82 2.53 5.35
N GLY A 97 6.96 1.94 5.11
CA GLY A 97 7.32 1.34 3.82
C GLY A 97 6.60 0.01 3.59
N GLY A 98 6.88 -0.63 2.46
CA GLY A 98 6.21 -1.86 2.04
C GLY A 98 6.16 -2.97 3.08
N LYS A 99 7.22 -3.15 3.88
CA LYS A 99 7.25 -4.14 4.96
C LYS A 99 6.13 -3.96 5.98
N VAL A 100 5.91 -2.73 6.42
CA VAL A 100 4.86 -2.37 7.38
C VAL A 100 3.48 -2.53 6.76
N ILE A 101 3.32 -2.01 5.54
CA ILE A 101 2.06 -2.08 4.80
C ILE A 101 1.63 -3.53 4.57
N ASP A 102 2.55 -4.41 4.19
CA ASP A 102 2.24 -5.82 3.95
C ASP A 102 1.81 -6.55 5.22
N VAL A 103 2.52 -6.33 6.35
CA VAL A 103 2.14 -6.92 7.65
C VAL A 103 0.77 -6.41 8.11
N ALA A 104 0.54 -5.09 8.04
CA ALA A 104 -0.71 -4.47 8.45
C ALA A 104 -1.89 -4.95 7.60
N LYS A 105 -1.67 -5.09 6.28
CA LYS A 105 -2.65 -5.59 5.32
C LYS A 105 -3.07 -7.02 5.63
N VAL A 106 -2.10 -7.93 5.79
CA VAL A 106 -2.38 -9.34 6.11
C VAL A 106 -3.09 -9.47 7.46
N ALA A 107 -2.63 -8.74 8.49
CA ALA A 107 -3.29 -8.76 9.79
C ALA A 107 -4.73 -8.21 9.72
N GLY A 108 -4.97 -7.16 8.93
CA GLY A 108 -6.32 -6.61 8.70
C GLY A 108 -7.26 -7.62 8.04
N ASP A 109 -6.78 -8.30 7.01
CA ASP A 109 -7.53 -9.33 6.29
C ASP A 109 -7.89 -10.52 7.19
N GLU A 110 -6.92 -11.05 7.92
CA GLU A 110 -7.12 -12.17 8.87
C GLU A 110 -8.09 -11.83 10.01
N LEU A 111 -8.12 -10.57 10.45
CA LEU A 111 -9.01 -10.10 11.50
C LEU A 111 -10.38 -9.62 10.96
N GLY A 112 -10.55 -9.53 9.64
CA GLY A 112 -11.74 -8.95 9.02
C GLY A 112 -11.91 -7.45 9.31
N LEU A 113 -10.81 -6.74 9.57
CA LEU A 113 -10.79 -5.31 9.86
C LEU A 113 -10.46 -4.49 8.61
N GLY A 114 -11.09 -3.33 8.48
CA GLY A 114 -10.75 -2.37 7.44
C GLY A 114 -9.31 -1.86 7.59
N PHE A 115 -8.61 -1.70 6.46
CA PHE A 115 -7.22 -1.30 6.41
C PHE A 115 -7.03 0.04 5.69
N VAL A 116 -6.22 0.93 6.26
CA VAL A 116 -5.76 2.18 5.65
C VAL A 116 -4.24 2.14 5.50
N SER A 117 -3.77 2.43 4.29
CA SER A 117 -2.35 2.47 3.95
C SER A 117 -1.82 3.91 4.01
N VAL A 118 -0.76 4.12 4.81
CA VAL A 118 -0.05 5.41 4.89
C VAL A 118 1.42 5.16 4.55
N PRO A 119 1.76 5.13 3.24
CA PRO A 119 3.14 4.89 2.82
C PRO A 119 4.05 6.07 3.17
N THR A 120 5.22 5.78 3.77
CA THR A 120 6.29 6.74 4.03
C THR A 120 7.42 6.64 3.01
N ALA A 121 7.28 5.79 2.00
CA ALA A 121 8.23 5.62 0.90
C ALA A 121 7.51 5.06 -0.33
N ALA A 122 7.98 5.46 -1.51
CA ALA A 122 7.46 5.02 -2.81
C ALA A 122 8.26 3.83 -3.35
N SER A 123 8.17 2.64 -2.72
CA SER A 123 9.07 1.52 -3.02
C SER A 123 8.45 0.39 -3.88
N HIS A 124 7.14 0.19 -3.85
CA HIS A 124 6.42 -0.78 -4.68
C HIS A 124 4.90 -0.57 -4.61
N ASP A 125 4.16 -1.14 -5.54
CA ASP A 125 2.70 -0.97 -5.69
C ASP A 125 1.85 -1.71 -4.63
N GLY A 126 2.49 -2.56 -3.82
CA GLY A 126 1.86 -3.20 -2.66
C GLY A 126 1.24 -2.22 -1.65
N ILE A 127 1.60 -0.94 -1.71
CA ILE A 127 0.95 0.11 -0.91
C ILE A 127 -0.55 0.28 -1.23
N VAL A 128 -1.00 -0.24 -2.36
CA VAL A 128 -2.37 -0.10 -2.88
C VAL A 128 -3.00 -1.44 -3.23
N SER A 129 -2.20 -2.40 -3.73
CA SER A 129 -2.71 -3.67 -4.23
C SER A 129 -3.22 -4.62 -3.14
N GLY A 130 -4.06 -5.58 -3.53
CA GLY A 130 -4.53 -6.69 -2.69
C GLY A 130 -3.50 -7.84 -2.56
N ARG A 131 -2.20 -7.53 -2.66
CA ARG A 131 -1.12 -8.50 -2.49
C ARG A 131 -0.15 -8.03 -1.41
N ALA A 132 0.37 -8.99 -0.66
CA ALA A 132 1.41 -8.77 0.33
C ALA A 132 2.56 -9.75 0.10
N SER A 133 3.79 -9.32 0.35
CA SER A 133 5.00 -10.14 0.24
C SER A 133 5.59 -10.40 1.61
N VAL A 134 5.31 -11.58 2.18
CA VAL A 134 5.79 -11.96 3.51
C VAL A 134 6.89 -13.01 3.37
N PRO A 135 8.13 -12.73 3.79
CA PRO A 135 9.21 -13.70 3.76
C PRO A 135 9.06 -14.73 4.89
N GLU A 136 9.41 -15.98 4.57
CA GLU A 136 9.56 -17.08 5.52
C GLU A 136 10.86 -17.83 5.20
N GLY A 137 11.87 -17.66 6.03
CA GLY A 137 13.23 -18.12 5.73
C GLY A 137 13.76 -17.49 4.43
N ASP A 138 14.24 -18.30 3.52
CA ASP A 138 14.76 -17.86 2.21
C ASP A 138 13.67 -17.71 1.13
N THR A 139 12.41 -17.99 1.46
CA THR A 139 11.30 -17.94 0.51
C THR A 139 10.41 -16.73 0.75
N ARG A 140 9.98 -16.08 -0.33
CA ARG A 140 8.94 -15.03 -0.26
C ARG A 140 7.59 -15.59 -0.67
N HIS A 141 6.60 -15.41 0.19
CA HIS A 141 5.23 -15.82 -0.06
C HIS A 141 4.42 -14.61 -0.53
N SER A 142 3.78 -14.76 -1.70
CA SER A 142 2.79 -13.79 -2.16
C SER A 142 1.43 -14.18 -1.54
N VAL A 143 1.00 -13.41 -0.57
CA VAL A 143 -0.26 -13.61 0.15
C VAL A 143 -1.33 -12.71 -0.46
N ALA A 144 -2.49 -13.27 -0.79
CA ALA A 144 -3.65 -12.49 -1.18
C ALA A 144 -4.30 -11.91 0.08
N ALA A 145 -4.67 -10.64 0.03
CA ALA A 145 -5.40 -9.94 1.08
C ALA A 145 -6.28 -8.85 0.45
N ASP A 146 -7.16 -8.25 1.21
CA ASP A 146 -7.96 -7.14 0.71
C ASP A 146 -7.08 -5.89 0.49
N PRO A 147 -7.28 -5.13 -0.61
CA PRO A 147 -6.61 -3.85 -0.80
C PRO A 147 -7.04 -2.85 0.29
N PRO A 148 -6.24 -1.81 0.56
CA PRO A 148 -6.61 -0.79 1.51
C PRO A 148 -7.90 -0.07 1.09
N LEU A 149 -8.74 0.29 2.05
CA LEU A 149 -9.92 1.12 1.79
C LEU A 149 -9.54 2.57 1.47
N ALA A 150 -8.42 3.04 2.02
CA ALA A 150 -7.85 4.33 1.68
C ALA A 150 -6.33 4.28 1.67
N VAL A 151 -5.74 5.18 0.88
CA VAL A 151 -4.29 5.44 0.83
C VAL A 151 -4.07 6.92 1.11
N VAL A 152 -3.19 7.24 2.07
CA VAL A 152 -2.80 8.62 2.37
C VAL A 152 -1.28 8.73 2.25
N GLY A 153 -0.79 9.43 1.24
CA GLY A 153 0.63 9.62 0.96
C GLY A 153 1.05 11.09 1.12
N ASP A 154 1.86 11.36 2.14
CA ASP A 154 2.47 12.67 2.32
C ASP A 154 3.71 12.80 1.45
N THR A 155 3.67 13.70 0.49
CA THR A 155 4.75 13.88 -0.50
C THR A 155 6.04 14.39 0.12
N GLY A 156 5.96 15.21 1.20
CA GLY A 156 7.13 15.67 1.93
C GLY A 156 7.84 14.52 2.62
N VAL A 157 7.10 13.69 3.37
CA VAL A 157 7.67 12.49 4.05
C VAL A 157 8.25 11.51 3.04
N ILE A 158 7.58 11.28 1.92
CA ILE A 158 8.04 10.34 0.88
C ILE A 158 9.27 10.89 0.14
N ALA A 159 9.36 12.20 -0.08
CA ALA A 159 10.52 12.83 -0.71
C ALA A 159 11.79 12.74 0.15
N ASP A 160 11.63 12.76 1.47
CA ASP A 160 12.71 12.62 2.45
C ASP A 160 13.14 11.15 2.69
N ALA A 161 12.39 10.19 2.14
CA ALA A 161 12.75 8.78 2.24
C ALA A 161 14.07 8.47 1.48
N PRO A 162 14.81 7.40 1.86
CA PRO A 162 15.99 6.98 1.13
C PRO A 162 15.73 6.82 -0.36
N TRP A 163 16.59 7.44 -1.19
CA TRP A 163 16.44 7.48 -2.66
C TRP A 163 16.32 6.09 -3.29
N GLU A 164 16.98 5.10 -2.71
CA GLU A 164 16.93 3.72 -3.13
C GLU A 164 15.51 3.15 -3.11
N LEU A 165 14.66 3.64 -2.21
CA LEU A 165 13.24 3.21 -2.14
C LEU A 165 12.43 3.79 -3.30
N THR A 166 12.67 5.05 -3.66
CA THR A 166 12.03 5.68 -4.82
C THR A 166 12.46 5.01 -6.12
N THR A 167 13.77 4.72 -6.27
CA THR A 167 14.26 3.99 -7.45
C THR A 167 13.74 2.55 -7.51
N ALA A 168 13.55 1.89 -6.36
CA ALA A 168 12.89 0.58 -6.30
C ALA A 168 11.46 0.65 -6.81
N GLY A 169 10.69 1.69 -6.43
CA GLY A 169 9.34 1.91 -6.93
C GLY A 169 9.30 2.17 -8.44
N CYS A 170 10.25 2.94 -8.97
CA CYS A 170 10.38 3.12 -10.41
C CYS A 170 10.65 1.78 -11.11
N ALA A 171 11.55 0.96 -10.58
CA ALA A 171 11.87 -0.36 -11.11
C ALA A 171 10.67 -1.32 -11.06
N ASP A 172 9.90 -1.28 -9.97
CA ASP A 172 8.67 -2.04 -9.80
C ASP A 172 7.66 -1.72 -10.92
N ILE A 173 7.40 -0.44 -11.18
CA ILE A 173 6.50 0.00 -12.24
C ILE A 173 7.00 -0.42 -13.63
N ILE A 174 8.29 -0.21 -13.91
CA ILE A 174 8.88 -0.51 -15.23
C ILE A 174 8.86 -2.03 -15.49
N SER A 175 9.02 -2.86 -14.46
CA SER A 175 8.96 -4.32 -14.59
C SER A 175 7.62 -4.81 -15.14
N ASN A 176 6.53 -4.06 -14.92
CA ASN A 176 5.21 -4.39 -15.41
C ASN A 176 5.14 -4.46 -16.96
N ALA A 177 5.94 -3.67 -17.66
CA ALA A 177 6.02 -3.74 -19.12
C ALA A 177 6.46 -5.13 -19.63
N THR A 178 7.32 -5.82 -18.86
CA THR A 178 7.73 -7.22 -19.16
C THR A 178 6.70 -8.20 -18.62
N ALA A 179 6.21 -8.00 -17.40
CA ALA A 179 5.22 -8.87 -16.76
C ALA A 179 3.94 -9.01 -17.59
N VAL A 180 3.44 -7.91 -18.20
CA VAL A 180 2.28 -7.95 -19.08
C VAL A 180 2.53 -8.82 -20.33
N LYS A 181 3.71 -8.74 -20.94
CA LYS A 181 4.07 -9.57 -22.09
C LYS A 181 4.15 -11.06 -21.72
N ASP A 182 4.71 -11.37 -20.55
CA ASP A 182 4.77 -12.74 -20.02
C ASP A 182 3.36 -13.26 -19.72
N TRP A 183 2.48 -12.43 -19.18
CA TRP A 183 1.09 -12.77 -18.92
C TRP A 183 0.29 -13.01 -20.22
N GLN A 184 0.47 -12.16 -21.23
CA GLN A 184 -0.09 -12.37 -22.58
C GLN A 184 0.40 -13.68 -23.21
N LEU A 185 1.69 -14.00 -23.05
CA LEU A 185 2.25 -15.26 -23.53
C LEU A 185 1.64 -16.45 -22.78
N ALA A 186 1.53 -16.38 -21.47
CA ALA A 186 0.87 -17.41 -20.65
C ALA A 186 -0.60 -17.61 -21.05
N HIS A 187 -1.32 -16.53 -21.32
CA HIS A 187 -2.69 -16.58 -21.83
C HIS A 187 -2.78 -17.38 -23.13
N ARG A 188 -1.89 -17.08 -24.10
CA ARG A 188 -1.89 -17.74 -25.42
C ARG A 188 -1.47 -19.22 -25.34
N LEU A 189 -0.51 -19.56 -24.48
CA LEU A 189 0.07 -20.91 -24.42
C LEU A 189 -0.66 -21.83 -23.43
N LYS A 190 -1.18 -21.28 -22.33
CA LYS A 190 -1.74 -22.07 -21.21
C LYS A 190 -3.22 -21.76 -20.93
N GLY A 191 -3.82 -20.82 -21.65
CA GLY A 191 -5.23 -20.42 -21.42
C GLY A 191 -5.45 -19.73 -20.08
N VAL A 192 -4.40 -19.16 -19.44
CA VAL A 192 -4.53 -18.36 -18.21
C VAL A 192 -5.44 -17.17 -18.52
N THR A 193 -6.29 -16.81 -17.58
CA THR A 193 -7.13 -15.61 -17.71
C THR A 193 -6.26 -14.37 -17.86
N TYR A 194 -6.56 -13.53 -18.82
CA TYR A 194 -5.88 -12.25 -19.06
C TYR A 194 -6.91 -11.12 -19.08
N SER A 195 -6.61 -10.04 -18.37
CA SER A 195 -7.39 -8.81 -18.37
C SER A 195 -6.72 -7.78 -19.27
N GLU A 196 -7.30 -7.50 -20.42
CA GLU A 196 -6.80 -6.48 -21.35
C GLU A 196 -6.76 -5.09 -20.69
N TYR A 197 -7.74 -4.82 -19.82
CA TYR A 197 -7.82 -3.55 -19.11
C TYR A 197 -6.67 -3.38 -18.10
N ALA A 198 -6.40 -4.41 -17.29
CA ALA A 198 -5.28 -4.39 -16.35
C ALA A 198 -3.93 -4.29 -17.07
N GLY A 199 -3.76 -5.05 -18.17
CA GLY A 199 -2.56 -5.00 -19.01
C GLY A 199 -2.33 -3.60 -19.58
N ALA A 200 -3.35 -3.00 -20.20
CA ALA A 200 -3.25 -1.66 -20.78
C ALA A 200 -2.92 -0.58 -19.72
N LEU A 201 -3.54 -0.65 -18.54
CA LEU A 201 -3.26 0.29 -17.44
C LEU A 201 -1.82 0.16 -16.94
N SER A 202 -1.30 -1.07 -16.81
CA SER A 202 0.07 -1.33 -16.40
C SER A 202 1.09 -0.83 -17.42
N GLU A 203 0.89 -1.12 -18.71
CA GLU A 203 1.77 -0.66 -19.80
C GLU A 203 1.78 0.87 -19.88
N MET A 204 0.61 1.51 -19.89
CA MET A 204 0.50 2.97 -19.90
C MET A 204 1.20 3.63 -18.71
N THR A 205 1.09 3.03 -17.51
CA THR A 205 1.74 3.55 -16.30
C THR A 205 3.26 3.47 -16.41
N ALA A 206 3.80 2.36 -16.93
CA ALA A 206 5.23 2.19 -17.15
C ALA A 206 5.77 3.18 -18.21
N GLU A 207 5.08 3.32 -19.34
CA GLU A 207 5.45 4.28 -20.39
C GLU A 207 5.46 5.71 -19.86
N MET A 208 4.41 6.13 -19.14
CA MET A 208 4.33 7.47 -18.54
C MET A 208 5.50 7.74 -17.59
N LEU A 209 5.93 6.76 -16.81
CA LEU A 209 7.06 6.94 -15.89
C LEU A 209 8.38 7.03 -16.65
N VAL A 210 8.60 6.21 -17.68
CA VAL A 210 9.79 6.25 -18.52
C VAL A 210 9.92 7.59 -19.24
N ASP A 211 8.83 8.10 -19.81
CA ASP A 211 8.80 9.39 -20.52
C ASP A 211 9.16 10.57 -19.60
N ARG A 212 8.91 10.41 -18.30
CA ARG A 212 9.20 11.42 -17.29
C ARG A 212 10.40 11.10 -16.40
N ALA A 213 11.21 10.11 -16.76
CA ALA A 213 12.34 9.68 -15.95
C ALA A 213 13.35 10.82 -15.67
N SER A 214 13.51 11.77 -16.60
CA SER A 214 14.37 12.95 -16.40
C SER A 214 13.85 13.96 -15.38
N ASP A 215 12.59 13.87 -14.98
CA ASP A 215 11.96 14.76 -14.00
C ASP A 215 12.06 14.20 -12.58
N ILE A 216 12.53 12.95 -12.43
CA ILE A 216 12.57 12.25 -11.14
C ILE A 216 13.93 12.47 -10.48
N HIS A 217 13.94 13.23 -9.39
CA HIS A 217 15.14 13.59 -8.63
C HIS A 217 14.96 13.34 -7.14
N PRO A 218 16.06 13.03 -6.40
CA PRO A 218 16.00 12.84 -4.95
C PRO A 218 15.58 14.12 -4.22
N GLY A 219 14.80 13.97 -3.15
CA GLY A 219 14.40 15.06 -2.27
C GLY A 219 13.37 16.04 -2.87
N LEU A 220 12.81 15.74 -4.04
CA LEU A 220 11.76 16.58 -4.65
C LEU A 220 10.38 15.97 -4.43
N GLU A 221 9.46 16.75 -3.89
CA GLU A 221 8.07 16.31 -3.67
C GLU A 221 7.33 16.01 -4.96
N GLU A 222 7.61 16.74 -6.05
CA GLU A 222 7.05 16.46 -7.36
C GLU A 222 7.46 15.08 -7.86
N SER A 223 8.70 14.65 -7.58
CA SER A 223 9.18 13.31 -7.89
C SER A 223 8.46 12.25 -7.04
N ALA A 224 8.34 12.49 -5.74
CA ALA A 224 7.60 11.61 -4.83
C ALA A 224 6.13 11.48 -5.27
N TRP A 225 5.47 12.59 -5.58
CA TRP A 225 4.10 12.61 -6.07
C TRP A 225 3.93 11.83 -7.38
N LEU A 226 4.84 12.02 -8.33
CA LEU A 226 4.81 11.32 -9.62
C LEU A 226 4.93 9.80 -9.43
N VAL A 227 5.93 9.36 -8.64
CA VAL A 227 6.19 7.93 -8.43
C VAL A 227 5.07 7.27 -7.63
N VAL A 228 4.60 7.89 -6.54
CA VAL A 228 3.48 7.34 -5.75
C VAL A 228 2.20 7.24 -6.59
N LYS A 229 1.90 8.25 -7.39
CA LYS A 229 0.74 8.21 -8.30
C LYS A 229 0.85 7.08 -9.31
N ALA A 230 2.04 6.82 -9.84
CA ALA A 230 2.28 5.70 -10.73
C ALA A 230 2.14 4.35 -10.00
N LEU A 231 2.66 4.22 -8.76
CA LEU A 231 2.47 3.04 -7.91
C LEU A 231 1.00 2.79 -7.58
N VAL A 232 0.22 3.85 -7.34
CA VAL A 232 -1.24 3.73 -7.15
C VAL A 232 -1.90 3.17 -8.39
N SER A 233 -1.56 3.68 -9.58
CA SER A 233 -2.11 3.17 -10.85
C SER A 233 -1.74 1.72 -11.10
N SER A 234 -0.48 1.33 -10.81
CA SER A 234 0.01 -0.05 -10.89
C SER A 234 -0.74 -0.97 -9.92
N GLY A 235 -0.88 -0.58 -8.65
CA GLY A 235 -1.60 -1.38 -7.66
C GLY A 235 -3.09 -1.54 -7.96
N VAL A 236 -3.72 -0.54 -8.58
CA VAL A 236 -5.08 -0.66 -9.12
C VAL A 236 -5.13 -1.67 -10.25
N ALA A 237 -4.18 -1.64 -11.20
CA ALA A 237 -4.08 -2.63 -12.27
C ALA A 237 -3.91 -4.05 -11.71
N MET A 238 -3.05 -4.24 -10.71
CA MET A 238 -2.86 -5.51 -10.00
C MET A 238 -4.13 -6.02 -9.30
N SER A 239 -4.98 -5.11 -8.81
CA SER A 239 -6.24 -5.49 -8.15
C SER A 239 -7.34 -5.86 -9.16
N ILE A 240 -7.19 -5.49 -10.43
CA ILE A 240 -8.11 -5.82 -11.54
C ILE A 240 -7.65 -7.12 -12.25
N ALA A 241 -6.35 -7.45 -12.16
CA ALA A 241 -5.74 -8.62 -12.82
C ALA A 241 -6.21 -9.92 -12.17
#